data_932be44f4dd73337a4ee8f68c34a9911
#
_entry.id   932be44f4dd73337a4ee8f68c34a9911
#
_cell.length_a   1.000
_cell.length_b   1.000
_cell.length_c   1.000
_cell.angle_alpha   90.00
_cell.angle_beta   90.00
_cell.angle_gamma   90.00
#
_symmetry.space_group_name_H-M   'P 1'
#
loop_
_entity.id
_entity.type
_entity.pdbx_description
1 polymer ?
#
loop_
_entity_poly.entity_id
_entity_poly.type
_entity_poly.pdbx_seq_one_letter_code
_entity_poly.pdbx_strand_id
1 'polypeptide(L)'
;MFDQIQNDMKTALKNGEKVKANTLRLLISKLKNKAIEVRSSLDDKQILQVIQKTAKQHKESIRMYKDGNREDLVEQEQAELDIVEKYLPSMMDENEV
;
A
#
# COMPACT_ATOMS: atom_id res chain seq x y z
N MET A 1 7.29 10.32 6.84
CA MET A 1 6.34 9.51 6.05
C MET A 1 5.75 8.33 6.81
N PHE A 2 6.58 7.63 7.52
CA PHE A 2 6.08 6.49 8.30
C PHE A 2 5.04 6.92 9.32
N ASP A 3 5.30 8.03 10.01
CA ASP A 3 4.38 8.52 11.03
C ASP A 3 3.03 8.88 10.44
N GLN A 4 3.03 9.42 9.24
CA GLN A 4 1.79 9.77 8.59
C GLN A 4 0.97 8.52 8.26
N ILE A 5 1.64 7.47 7.80
CA ILE A 5 0.95 6.21 7.52
C ILE A 5 0.33 5.65 8.79
N GLN A 6 1.06 5.70 9.90
CA GLN A 6 0.53 5.24 11.17
C GLN A 6 -0.66 6.08 11.62
N ASN A 7 -0.57 7.39 11.48
CA ASN A 7 -1.68 8.26 11.84
C ASN A 7 -2.90 8.01 10.97
N ASP A 8 -2.68 7.80 9.68
CA ASP A 8 -3.77 7.51 8.77
C ASP A 8 -4.46 6.20 9.13
N MET A 9 -3.68 5.20 9.56
CA MET A 9 -4.23 3.93 9.99
C MET A 9 -5.09 4.11 11.24
N LYS A 10 -4.62 4.88 12.20
CA LYS A 10 -5.37 5.15 13.42
C LYS A 10 -6.67 5.90 13.11
N THR A 11 -6.59 6.87 12.21
CA THR A 11 -7.76 7.63 11.80
C THR A 11 -8.78 6.73 11.12
N ALA A 12 -8.31 5.83 10.26
CA ALA A 12 -9.20 4.89 9.58
C ALA A 12 -9.89 3.96 10.58
N LEU A 13 -9.16 3.48 11.58
CA LEU A 13 -9.77 2.66 12.62
C LEU A 13 -10.84 3.44 13.37
N LYS A 14 -10.55 4.68 13.71
CA LYS A 14 -11.48 5.51 14.45
C LYS A 14 -12.74 5.78 13.64
N ASN A 15 -12.60 5.93 12.33
CA ASN A 15 -13.72 6.22 11.44
C ASN A 15 -14.44 4.98 10.94
N GLY A 16 -14.01 3.80 11.35
CA GLY A 16 -14.64 2.56 10.91
C GLY A 16 -14.32 2.15 9.50
N GLU A 17 -13.26 2.69 8.92
CA GLU A 17 -12.84 2.34 7.56
C GLU A 17 -11.97 1.10 7.60
N LYS A 18 -12.62 -0.06 7.66
CA LYS A 18 -11.91 -1.31 7.89
C LYS A 18 -10.91 -1.67 6.79
N VAL A 19 -11.30 -1.49 5.54
CA VAL A 19 -10.40 -1.83 4.43
C VAL A 19 -9.16 -0.97 4.48
N LYS A 20 -9.35 0.33 4.67
CA LYS A 20 -8.22 1.25 4.73
C LYS A 20 -7.32 0.95 5.93
N ALA A 21 -7.92 0.69 7.08
CA ALA A 21 -7.15 0.40 8.28
C ALA A 21 -6.34 -0.89 8.11
N ASN A 22 -6.95 -1.93 7.56
CA ASN A 22 -6.25 -3.20 7.36
C ASN A 22 -5.14 -3.07 6.34
N THR A 23 -5.39 -2.35 5.25
CA THR A 23 -4.38 -2.13 4.22
C THR A 23 -3.17 -1.39 4.78
N LEU A 24 -3.42 -0.33 5.54
CA LEU A 24 -2.34 0.44 6.14
C LEU A 24 -1.61 -0.36 7.22
N ARG A 25 -2.32 -1.19 7.96
CA ARG A 25 -1.68 -2.05 8.95
C ARG A 25 -0.70 -3.02 8.28
N LEU A 26 -1.11 -3.61 7.17
CA LEU A 26 -0.23 -4.52 6.44
C LEU A 26 0.98 -3.77 5.89
N LEU A 27 0.75 -2.57 5.37
CA LEU A 27 1.85 -1.75 4.87
C LEU A 27 2.83 -1.42 5.98
N ILE A 28 2.33 -1.05 7.15
CA ILE A 28 3.18 -0.76 8.30
C ILE A 28 4.00 -1.98 8.68
N SER A 29 3.39 -3.16 8.66
CA SER A 29 4.11 -4.40 8.96
C SER A 29 5.25 -4.63 7.98
N LYS A 30 4.99 -4.38 6.69
CA LYS A 30 6.04 -4.54 5.68
C LYS A 30 7.18 -3.56 5.92
N LEU A 31 6.84 -2.33 6.30
CA LEU A 31 7.86 -1.32 6.57
C LEU A 31 8.69 -1.69 7.81
N LYS A 32 8.04 -2.18 8.85
CA LYS A 32 8.75 -2.61 10.05
C LYS A 32 9.67 -3.78 9.76
N ASN A 33 9.19 -4.74 8.97
CA ASN A 33 10.02 -5.89 8.60
C ASN A 33 11.23 -5.44 7.79
N LYS A 34 11.05 -4.48 6.90
CA LYS A 34 12.16 -3.96 6.12
C LYS A 34 13.17 -3.25 7.01
N ALA A 35 12.71 -2.49 7.99
CA ALA A 35 13.59 -1.82 8.92
C ALA A 35 14.43 -2.82 9.72
N ILE A 36 13.81 -3.93 10.13
CA ILE A 36 14.53 -4.98 10.82
C ILE A 36 15.57 -5.61 9.91
N GLU A 37 15.19 -5.84 8.66
CA GLU A 37 16.09 -6.44 7.68
C GLU A 37 17.35 -5.60 7.46
N VAL A 38 17.17 -4.29 7.34
CA VAL A 38 18.31 -3.39 7.11
C VAL A 38 18.93 -2.90 8.42
N ARG A 39 18.34 -3.26 9.53
CA ARG A 39 18.85 -2.94 10.88
C ARG A 39 18.97 -1.45 11.14
N SER A 40 18.02 -0.70 10.60
CA SER A 40 17.98 0.74 10.84
C SER A 40 16.61 1.26 10.50
N SER A 41 16.36 2.52 10.88
CA SER A 41 15.14 3.19 10.48
C SER A 41 15.15 3.39 8.97
N LEU A 42 13.98 3.36 8.37
CA LEU A 42 13.87 3.56 6.93
C LEU A 42 13.77 5.06 6.64
N ASP A 43 14.49 5.51 5.61
CA ASP A 43 14.30 6.86 5.14
C ASP A 43 13.14 6.89 4.14
N ASP A 44 12.76 8.08 3.70
CA ASP A 44 11.59 8.21 2.81
C ASP A 44 11.78 7.43 1.52
N LYS A 45 13.00 7.40 1.00
CA LYS A 45 13.26 6.69 -0.24
C LYS A 45 13.00 5.19 -0.07
N GLN A 46 13.46 4.63 1.05
CA GLN A 46 13.25 3.21 1.32
C GLN A 46 11.77 2.91 1.54
N ILE A 47 11.08 3.81 2.23
CA ILE A 47 9.64 3.65 2.43
C ILE A 47 8.92 3.66 1.09
N LEU A 48 9.27 4.59 0.21
CA LEU A 48 8.66 4.66 -1.12
C LEU A 48 8.93 3.39 -1.93
N GLN A 49 10.11 2.82 -1.80
CA GLN A 49 10.42 1.57 -2.49
C GLN A 49 9.51 0.44 -2.05
N VAL A 50 9.26 0.34 -0.74
CA VAL A 50 8.35 -0.69 -0.22
C VAL A 50 6.94 -0.44 -0.73
N ILE A 51 6.50 0.80 -0.73
CA ILE A 51 5.16 1.15 -1.21
C ILE A 51 5.02 0.83 -2.69
N GLN A 52 6.03 1.16 -3.50
CA GLN A 52 6.00 0.87 -4.93
C GLN A 52 5.91 -0.63 -5.19
N LYS A 53 6.68 -1.41 -4.44
CA LYS A 53 6.66 -2.85 -4.59
C LYS A 53 5.30 -3.40 -4.20
N THR A 54 4.71 -2.88 -3.13
CA THR A 54 3.40 -3.31 -2.67
C THR A 54 2.34 -2.99 -3.71
N ALA A 55 2.39 -1.80 -4.29
CA ALA A 55 1.45 -1.41 -5.34
C ALA A 55 1.57 -2.34 -6.54
N LYS A 56 2.79 -2.67 -6.92
CA LYS A 56 3.01 -3.57 -8.05
C LYS A 56 2.41 -4.95 -7.77
N GLN A 57 2.57 -5.44 -6.55
CA GLN A 57 2.01 -6.74 -6.17
C GLN A 57 0.49 -6.72 -6.25
N HIS A 58 -0.15 -5.63 -5.83
CA HIS A 58 -1.59 -5.51 -5.96
C HIS A 58 -2.02 -5.52 -7.42
N LYS A 59 -1.28 -4.85 -8.28
CA LYS A 59 -1.61 -4.84 -9.71
C LYS A 59 -1.53 -6.22 -10.31
N GLU A 60 -0.52 -6.98 -9.92
CA GLU A 60 -0.36 -8.35 -10.40
C GLU A 60 -1.50 -9.23 -9.91
N SER A 61 -1.87 -9.07 -8.65
CA SER A 61 -2.99 -9.83 -8.09
C SER A 61 -4.29 -9.52 -8.82
N ILE A 62 -4.52 -8.24 -9.13
CA ILE A 62 -5.72 -7.84 -9.86
C ILE A 62 -5.76 -8.53 -11.22
N ARG A 63 -4.64 -8.58 -11.91
CA ARG A 63 -4.59 -9.23 -13.20
C ARG A 63 -4.94 -10.71 -13.08
N MET A 64 -4.37 -11.37 -12.08
CA MET A 64 -4.62 -12.78 -11.87
C MET A 64 -6.07 -13.06 -11.54
N TYR A 65 -6.67 -12.22 -10.71
CA TYR A 65 -8.07 -12.41 -10.34
C TYR A 65 -9.01 -12.13 -11.52
N LYS A 66 -8.66 -11.19 -12.37
CA LYS A 66 -9.45 -10.95 -13.57
C LYS A 66 -9.41 -12.15 -14.50
N ASP A 67 -8.25 -12.74 -14.66
CA ASP A 67 -8.11 -13.92 -15.49
C ASP A 67 -8.90 -15.09 -14.92
N GLY A 68 -9.05 -15.14 -13.60
CA GLY A 68 -9.81 -16.21 -12.95
C GLY A 68 -11.27 -15.87 -12.73
N ASN A 69 -11.74 -14.72 -13.26
CA ASN A 69 -13.13 -14.31 -13.11
C ASN A 69 -13.55 -14.12 -11.67
N ARG A 70 -12.63 -13.65 -10.82
CA ARG A 70 -12.92 -13.41 -9.42
C ARG A 70 -13.07 -11.90 -9.19
N GLU A 71 -14.18 -11.36 -9.64
CA GLU A 71 -14.42 -9.91 -9.54
C GLU A 71 -14.48 -9.42 -8.10
N ASP A 72 -14.95 -10.27 -7.19
CA ASP A 72 -14.97 -9.91 -5.78
C ASP A 72 -13.56 -9.61 -5.26
N LEU A 73 -12.59 -10.42 -5.67
CA LEU A 73 -11.21 -10.21 -5.26
C LEU A 73 -10.58 -9.05 -6.01
N VAL A 74 -10.96 -8.84 -7.27
CA VAL A 74 -10.47 -7.70 -8.03
C VAL A 74 -10.86 -6.40 -7.34
N GLU A 75 -12.11 -6.28 -6.91
CA GLU A 75 -12.58 -5.08 -6.25
C GLU A 75 -11.84 -4.84 -4.95
N GLN A 76 -11.62 -5.90 -4.18
CA GLN A 76 -10.90 -5.77 -2.93
C GLN A 76 -9.46 -5.31 -3.15
N GLU A 77 -8.76 -5.95 -4.10
CA GLU A 77 -7.38 -5.58 -4.39
C GLU A 77 -7.28 -4.18 -4.96
N GLN A 78 -8.25 -3.78 -5.77
CA GLN A 78 -8.24 -2.43 -6.33
C GLN A 78 -8.42 -1.39 -5.23
N ALA A 79 -9.30 -1.65 -4.27
CA ALA A 79 -9.48 -0.74 -3.15
C ALA A 79 -8.19 -0.60 -2.35
N GLU A 80 -7.51 -1.71 -2.12
CA GLU A 80 -6.24 -1.69 -1.40
C GLU A 80 -5.16 -0.97 -2.19
N LEU A 81 -5.12 -1.20 -3.49
CA LEU A 81 -4.16 -0.53 -4.34
C LEU A 81 -4.37 0.99 -4.32
N ASP A 82 -5.62 1.42 -4.39
CA ASP A 82 -5.91 2.85 -4.37
C ASP A 82 -5.40 3.50 -3.10
N ILE A 83 -5.52 2.81 -1.97
CA ILE A 83 -5.04 3.32 -0.70
C ILE A 83 -3.52 3.44 -0.71
N VAL A 84 -2.84 2.41 -1.19
CA VAL A 84 -1.38 2.39 -1.21
C VAL A 84 -0.84 3.45 -2.18
N GLU A 85 -1.48 3.61 -3.32
CA GLU A 85 -0.99 4.53 -4.34
C GLU A 85 -1.05 5.98 -3.89
N LYS A 86 -1.88 6.30 -2.93
CA LYS A 86 -1.96 7.67 -2.43
C LYS A 86 -0.66 8.15 -1.81
N TYR A 87 0.21 7.23 -1.45
CA TYR A 87 1.50 7.60 -0.85
C TYR A 87 2.61 7.68 -1.88
N LEU A 88 2.33 7.38 -3.14
CA LEU A 88 3.33 7.47 -4.20
C LEU A 88 3.28 8.85 -4.81
N PRO A 89 4.41 9.57 -4.81
CA PRO A 89 4.38 10.97 -5.18
C PRO A 89 4.15 11.27 -6.64
N SER A 90 4.73 10.53 -7.53
CA SER A 90 4.69 10.93 -8.92
C SER A 90 4.16 9.88 -9.84
N MET A 91 3.44 8.95 -9.28
CA MET A 91 2.95 7.91 -10.13
C MET A 91 2.07 8.43 -11.23
N MET A 92 1.38 9.52 -10.94
CA MET A 92 0.53 10.09 -11.95
C MET A 92 1.34 10.82 -12.99
N ASP A 93 2.50 11.28 -12.63
CA ASP A 93 3.30 12.05 -13.56
C ASP A 93 3.93 11.21 -14.61
N GLU A 94 4.23 9.98 -14.28
CA GLU A 94 4.87 9.13 -15.24
C GLU A 94 4.02 8.90 -16.43
N ASN A 95 2.76 9.12 -16.31
CA ASN A 95 1.86 8.88 -17.40
C ASN A 95 1.98 9.86 -18.49
N GLU A 96 2.39 11.03 -18.13
CA GLU A 96 2.54 12.01 -19.11
C GLU A 96 3.80 11.87 -19.82
N VAL A 97 4.56 11.04 -19.40
CA VAL A 97 5.83 10.88 -20.00
C VAL A 97 5.76 10.14 -21.28
#